data_7e670ed623ccd105e1132c9a9c1c0c4c
#
_entry.id   7e670ed623ccd105e1132c9a9c1c0c4c
#
_cell.length_a   1.000
_cell.length_b   1.000
_cell.length_c   1.000
_cell.angle_alpha   90.00
_cell.angle_beta   90.00
_cell.angle_gamma   90.00
#
_symmetry.space_group_name_H-M   'P 1'
#
loop_
_entity.id
_entity.type
_entity.pdbx_description
1 polymer ?
#
loop_
_entity_poly.entity_id
_entity_poly.type
_entity_poly.pdbx_seq_one_letter_code
_entity_poly.pdbx_strand_id
1 'polypeptide(L)'
;TPREAAFGIANPVTGDEVRMTNHSWCFSQSALKASLGLQRLVVINDFTALALALPTLAPAQLRQVGGGAAVEGSAIALVGPGTGLGVSGLVFPPGASHGVPLSGEGGHVTLAAQTQREFDVLAILQERYGHVSAERAVCGAGLVDLYHALRRLAQRGGKEISSAAQVTDLALQSNDALALEALDLFCGF
;
A
#
# COMPACT_ATOMS: atom_id res chain seq x y z
N THR A 1 0.38 17.05 -30.40
CA THR A 1 -0.47 15.98 -29.84
C THR A 1 0.43 14.83 -29.41
N PRO A 2 0.30 14.28 -28.23
CA PRO A 2 1.10 13.14 -27.79
C PRO A 2 0.80 11.92 -28.69
N ARG A 3 1.81 11.13 -28.96
CA ARG A 3 1.70 9.89 -29.73
C ARG A 3 1.67 8.64 -28.84
N GLU A 4 2.13 8.79 -27.61
CA GLU A 4 2.20 7.72 -26.62
C GLU A 4 1.65 8.20 -25.30
N ALA A 5 1.01 7.30 -24.54
CA ALA A 5 0.51 7.55 -23.19
C ALA A 5 0.71 6.33 -22.30
N ALA A 6 0.90 6.59 -21.02
CA ALA A 6 0.91 5.57 -19.98
C ALA A 6 0.02 6.02 -18.82
N PHE A 7 -0.78 5.10 -18.28
CA PHE A 7 -1.63 5.32 -17.12
C PHE A 7 -1.31 4.32 -16.03
N GLY A 8 -1.05 4.83 -14.81
CA GLY A 8 -1.05 4.03 -13.59
C GLY A 8 -2.44 4.12 -12.95
N ILE A 9 -3.06 3.00 -12.67
CA ILE A 9 -4.39 2.93 -12.05
C ILE A 9 -4.39 2.00 -10.85
N ALA A 10 -5.18 2.33 -9.82
CA ALA A 10 -5.30 1.53 -8.60
C ALA A 10 -6.16 0.28 -8.82
N ASN A 11 -5.79 -0.54 -9.82
CA ASN A 11 -6.53 -1.74 -10.22
C ASN A 11 -5.60 -2.75 -10.89
N PRO A 12 -5.85 -4.07 -10.78
CA PRO A 12 -5.24 -5.06 -11.64
C PRO A 12 -5.64 -4.83 -13.11
N VAL A 13 -4.68 -4.94 -14.01
CA VAL A 13 -4.91 -4.84 -15.47
C VAL A 13 -4.57 -6.17 -16.10
N THR A 14 -5.59 -6.93 -16.49
CA THR A 14 -5.43 -8.31 -16.97
C THR A 14 -5.86 -8.52 -18.42
N GLY A 15 -6.30 -7.48 -19.12
CA GLY A 15 -6.77 -7.60 -20.51
C GLY A 15 -7.09 -6.24 -21.12
N ASP A 16 -7.82 -6.23 -22.24
CA ASP A 16 -8.19 -5.01 -22.94
C ASP A 16 -9.22 -4.17 -22.16
N GLU A 17 -10.19 -4.83 -21.51
CA GLU A 17 -11.19 -4.14 -20.69
C GLU A 17 -10.63 -3.82 -19.31
N VAL A 18 -10.64 -2.54 -18.97
CA VAL A 18 -10.27 -2.01 -17.67
C VAL A 18 -11.54 -1.57 -16.95
N ARG A 19 -11.79 -2.15 -15.76
CA ARG A 19 -12.93 -1.82 -14.90
C ARG A 19 -12.41 -1.37 -13.54
N MET A 20 -12.72 -0.14 -13.16
CA MET A 20 -12.28 0.42 -11.87
C MET A 20 -13.05 -0.23 -10.71
N THR A 21 -12.33 -0.65 -9.66
CA THR A 21 -12.94 -1.29 -8.47
C THR A 21 -13.77 -0.30 -7.66
N ASN A 22 -13.27 0.93 -7.51
CA ASN A 22 -13.87 1.95 -6.65
C ASN A 22 -14.62 3.05 -7.44
N HIS A 23 -14.90 2.82 -8.72
CA HIS A 23 -15.58 3.77 -9.59
C HIS A 23 -16.33 3.02 -10.69
N SER A 24 -17.40 3.60 -11.22
CA SER A 24 -18.18 3.02 -12.33
C SER A 24 -17.47 3.08 -13.69
N TRP A 25 -16.25 3.58 -13.74
CA TRP A 25 -15.51 3.75 -14.97
C TRP A 25 -15.04 2.40 -15.53
N CYS A 26 -15.37 2.19 -16.81
CA CYS A 26 -14.98 1.02 -17.58
C CYS A 26 -14.61 1.47 -18.99
N PHE A 27 -13.50 0.97 -19.53
CA PHE A 27 -13.07 1.29 -20.89
C PHE A 27 -12.21 0.16 -21.49
N SER A 28 -12.24 0.09 -22.83
CA SER A 28 -11.32 -0.75 -23.60
C SER A 28 -10.04 0.04 -23.90
N GLN A 29 -8.89 -0.52 -23.62
CA GLN A 29 -7.59 0.07 -23.93
C GLN A 29 -7.41 0.30 -25.44
N SER A 30 -7.80 -0.67 -26.25
CA SER A 30 -7.72 -0.59 -27.70
C SER A 30 -8.63 0.51 -28.27
N ALA A 31 -9.88 0.61 -27.79
CA ALA A 31 -10.80 1.65 -28.18
C ALA A 31 -10.32 3.05 -27.75
N LEU A 32 -9.81 3.18 -26.52
CA LEU A 32 -9.26 4.43 -26.02
C LEU A 32 -8.03 4.86 -26.83
N LYS A 33 -7.10 3.94 -27.11
CA LYS A 33 -5.94 4.18 -27.96
C LYS A 33 -6.36 4.71 -29.34
N ALA A 34 -7.35 4.09 -29.97
CA ALA A 34 -7.86 4.48 -31.29
C ALA A 34 -8.52 5.87 -31.26
N SER A 35 -9.38 6.11 -30.27
CA SER A 35 -10.11 7.39 -30.14
C SER A 35 -9.19 8.59 -29.90
N LEU A 36 -8.06 8.36 -29.20
CA LEU A 36 -7.06 9.41 -28.94
C LEU A 36 -5.99 9.51 -30.03
N GLY A 37 -6.01 8.63 -31.04
CA GLY A 37 -5.02 8.61 -32.12
C GLY A 37 -3.61 8.26 -31.65
N LEU A 38 -3.49 7.48 -30.57
CA LEU A 38 -2.21 7.10 -30.00
C LEU A 38 -1.57 5.96 -30.78
N GLN A 39 -0.24 6.02 -30.94
CA GLN A 39 0.56 4.92 -31.47
C GLN A 39 0.79 3.85 -30.38
N ARG A 40 0.96 4.28 -29.12
CA ARG A 40 1.14 3.40 -27.97
C ARG A 40 0.30 3.88 -26.78
N LEU A 41 -0.38 2.95 -26.14
CA LEU A 41 -1.05 3.13 -24.84
C LEU A 41 -0.60 2.00 -23.91
N VAL A 42 -0.16 2.35 -22.73
CA VAL A 42 0.17 1.41 -21.65
C VAL A 42 -0.72 1.73 -20.46
N VAL A 43 -1.47 0.75 -19.98
CA VAL A 43 -2.24 0.87 -18.74
C VAL A 43 -1.74 -0.21 -17.79
N ILE A 44 -1.26 0.18 -16.62
CA ILE A 44 -0.72 -0.73 -15.61
C ILE A 44 -1.23 -0.34 -14.22
N ASN A 45 -1.08 -1.25 -13.26
CA ASN A 45 -1.36 -0.92 -11.87
C ASN A 45 -0.42 0.20 -11.40
N ASP A 46 -0.91 1.07 -10.49
CA ASP A 46 -0.17 2.23 -9.97
C ASP A 46 1.10 1.84 -9.20
N PHE A 47 1.05 0.78 -8.36
CA PHE A 47 2.24 0.26 -7.67
C PHE A 47 3.22 -0.41 -8.63
N THR A 48 2.74 -1.06 -9.68
CA THR A 48 3.59 -1.54 -10.78
C THR A 48 4.30 -0.39 -11.48
N ALA A 49 3.59 0.71 -11.75
CA ALA A 49 4.18 1.92 -12.33
C ALA A 49 5.23 2.54 -11.39
N LEU A 50 4.91 2.60 -10.10
CA LEU A 50 5.83 3.13 -9.09
C LEU A 50 7.09 2.26 -8.95
N ALA A 51 6.95 0.92 -8.94
CA ALA A 51 8.08 0.00 -8.93
C ALA A 51 9.02 0.23 -10.13
N LEU A 52 8.47 0.40 -11.34
CA LEU A 52 9.25 0.71 -12.53
C LEU A 52 9.95 2.06 -12.46
N ALA A 53 9.43 3.01 -11.69
CA ALA A 53 10.04 4.33 -11.51
C ALA A 53 11.19 4.32 -10.49
N LEU A 54 11.24 3.37 -9.54
CA LEU A 54 12.26 3.35 -8.47
C LEU A 54 13.70 3.50 -8.96
N PRO A 55 14.17 2.78 -10.01
CA PRO A 55 15.54 2.92 -10.48
C PRO A 55 15.85 4.29 -11.09
N THR A 56 14.85 5.09 -11.41
CA THR A 56 15.01 6.41 -12.03
C THR A 56 15.04 7.57 -11.01
N LEU A 57 14.76 7.25 -9.73
CA LEU A 57 14.75 8.26 -8.67
C LEU A 57 16.15 8.75 -8.36
N ALA A 58 16.32 10.06 -8.29
CA ALA A 58 17.58 10.67 -7.86
C ALA A 58 17.77 10.47 -6.34
N PRO A 59 19.03 10.41 -5.84
CA PRO A 59 19.29 10.25 -4.39
C PRO A 59 18.58 11.31 -3.52
N ALA A 60 18.41 12.53 -4.01
CA ALA A 60 17.69 13.59 -3.29
C ALA A 60 16.19 13.34 -3.13
N GLN A 61 15.62 12.42 -3.89
CA GLN A 61 14.21 11.99 -3.80
C GLN A 61 14.03 10.81 -2.85
N LEU A 62 15.10 10.27 -2.31
CA LEU A 62 15.13 9.12 -1.43
C LEU A 62 15.59 9.52 -0.03
N ARG A 63 14.99 8.93 0.99
CA ARG A 63 15.45 9.04 2.37
C ARG A 63 15.78 7.66 2.90
N GLN A 64 17.04 7.44 3.25
CA GLN A 64 17.44 6.20 3.89
C GLN A 64 16.89 6.11 5.31
N VAL A 65 16.28 4.96 5.64
CA VAL A 65 15.82 4.60 6.98
C VAL A 65 16.47 3.27 7.36
N GLY A 66 17.11 3.23 8.50
CA GLY A 66 17.91 2.07 8.94
C GLY A 66 19.30 2.01 8.31
N GLY A 67 20.05 0.97 8.67
CA GLY A 67 21.39 0.70 8.16
C GLY A 67 21.36 -0.33 7.03
N GLY A 68 22.32 -0.27 6.16
CA GLY A 68 22.48 -1.19 5.04
C GLY A 68 22.77 -0.45 3.75
N ALA A 69 23.39 -1.14 2.79
CA ALA A 69 23.66 -0.62 1.47
C ALA A 69 22.86 -1.39 0.43
N ALA A 70 22.32 -0.69 -0.56
CA ALA A 70 21.68 -1.34 -1.70
C ALA A 70 22.71 -2.20 -2.45
N VAL A 71 22.32 -3.41 -2.85
CA VAL A 71 23.14 -4.31 -3.67
C VAL A 71 22.63 -4.20 -5.09
N GLU A 72 23.51 -3.77 -6.00
CA GLU A 72 23.18 -3.63 -7.42
C GLU A 72 22.70 -4.95 -8.01
N GLY A 73 21.64 -4.90 -8.82
CA GLY A 73 21.05 -6.08 -9.45
C GLY A 73 20.19 -6.96 -8.53
N SER A 74 20.11 -6.65 -7.25
CA SER A 74 19.20 -7.34 -6.34
C SER A 74 17.73 -6.93 -6.56
N ALA A 75 16.81 -7.82 -6.19
CA ALA A 75 15.40 -7.51 -6.23
C ALA A 75 15.07 -6.31 -5.32
N ILE A 76 14.17 -5.46 -5.77
CA ILE A 76 13.64 -4.31 -5.01
C ILE A 76 12.21 -4.63 -4.62
N ALA A 77 11.89 -4.54 -3.33
CA ALA A 77 10.51 -4.57 -2.85
C ALA A 77 9.97 -3.15 -2.70
N LEU A 78 8.70 -2.97 -3.02
CA LEU A 78 7.94 -1.75 -2.84
C LEU A 78 6.72 -2.05 -1.99
N VAL A 79 6.59 -1.36 -0.87
CA VAL A 79 5.44 -1.41 0.02
C VAL A 79 4.98 0.02 0.30
N GLY A 80 3.69 0.28 0.22
CA GLY A 80 3.14 1.62 0.42
C GLY A 80 1.77 1.59 1.09
N PRO A 81 1.70 1.95 2.39
CA PRO A 81 0.43 2.16 3.07
C PRO A 81 -0.23 3.46 2.60
N GLY A 82 -1.49 3.36 2.20
CA GLY A 82 -2.31 4.48 1.73
C GLY A 82 -3.78 4.26 2.12
N THR A 83 -4.69 4.34 1.15
CA THR A 83 -6.09 3.90 1.31
C THR A 83 -6.17 2.40 1.57
N GLY A 84 -5.31 1.63 0.90
CA GLY A 84 -5.01 0.23 1.13
C GLY A 84 -3.51 0.03 1.37
N LEU A 85 -3.02 -1.20 1.19
CA LEU A 85 -1.60 -1.56 1.25
C LEU A 85 -1.14 -2.05 -0.13
N GLY A 86 -0.54 -1.15 -0.90
CA GLY A 86 0.07 -1.52 -2.17
C GLY A 86 1.39 -2.26 -1.97
N VAL A 87 1.57 -3.34 -2.69
CA VAL A 87 2.80 -4.14 -2.69
C VAL A 87 3.17 -4.48 -4.12
N SER A 88 4.42 -4.22 -4.47
CA SER A 88 5.00 -4.52 -5.78
C SER A 88 6.51 -4.73 -5.64
N GLY A 89 7.22 -4.87 -6.72
CA GLY A 89 8.68 -4.94 -6.71
C GLY A 89 9.25 -5.06 -8.11
N LEU A 90 10.58 -5.09 -8.17
CA LEU A 90 11.32 -5.35 -9.39
C LEU A 90 12.27 -6.52 -9.16
N VAL A 91 12.35 -7.41 -10.11
CA VAL A 91 13.40 -8.42 -10.23
C VAL A 91 14.28 -8.13 -11.44
N PHE A 92 15.56 -8.44 -11.35
CA PHE A 92 16.52 -8.21 -12.43
C PHE A 92 17.06 -9.56 -12.91
N PRO A 93 16.44 -10.16 -13.94
CA PRO A 93 16.94 -11.41 -14.53
C PRO A 93 18.36 -11.21 -15.08
N PRO A 94 19.23 -12.22 -15.04
CA PRO A 94 20.56 -12.15 -15.62
C PRO A 94 20.51 -11.74 -17.11
N GLY A 95 21.29 -10.71 -17.48
CA GLY A 95 21.34 -10.18 -18.84
C GLY A 95 20.17 -9.28 -19.25
N ALA A 96 19.19 -9.03 -18.36
CA ALA A 96 18.15 -8.06 -18.62
C ALA A 96 18.67 -6.63 -18.47
N SER A 97 18.30 -5.75 -19.40
CA SER A 97 18.65 -4.31 -19.34
C SER A 97 17.72 -3.53 -18.42
N HIS A 98 16.58 -4.10 -18.05
CA HIS A 98 15.56 -3.46 -17.23
C HIS A 98 14.98 -4.45 -16.22
N GLY A 99 14.54 -3.91 -15.07
CA GLY A 99 13.81 -4.71 -14.09
C GLY A 99 12.44 -5.15 -14.61
N VAL A 100 12.04 -6.35 -14.24
CA VAL A 100 10.69 -6.90 -14.50
C VAL A 100 9.84 -6.66 -13.26
N PRO A 101 8.72 -5.93 -13.37
CA PRO A 101 7.89 -5.65 -12.21
C PRO A 101 7.13 -6.89 -11.75
N LEU A 102 7.00 -7.03 -10.45
CA LEU A 102 6.14 -8.02 -9.80
C LEU A 102 4.78 -7.38 -9.55
N SER A 103 3.79 -7.79 -10.31
CA SER A 103 2.40 -7.38 -10.10
C SER A 103 1.73 -8.39 -9.15
N GLY A 104 1.04 -7.89 -8.13
CA GLY A 104 0.36 -8.75 -7.15
C GLY A 104 -0.43 -7.94 -6.13
N GLU A 105 -1.17 -8.67 -5.29
CA GLU A 105 -1.99 -8.15 -4.21
C GLU A 105 -1.38 -8.56 -2.86
N GLY A 106 -0.10 -8.22 -2.65
CA GLY A 106 0.67 -8.61 -1.46
C GLY A 106 0.10 -8.08 -0.14
N GLY A 107 -0.66 -6.97 -0.17
CA GLY A 107 -1.37 -6.46 1.01
C GLY A 107 -2.46 -7.39 1.54
N HIS A 108 -2.94 -8.34 0.73
CA HIS A 108 -4.00 -9.28 1.13
C HIS A 108 -3.50 -10.55 1.85
N VAL A 109 -2.19 -10.69 2.08
CA VAL A 109 -1.65 -11.79 2.89
C VAL A 109 -2.19 -11.73 4.31
N THR A 110 -2.37 -12.89 4.95
CA THR A 110 -2.79 -12.96 6.35
C THR A 110 -1.73 -12.32 7.24
N LEU A 111 -2.15 -11.37 8.09
CA LEU A 111 -1.27 -10.76 9.07
C LEU A 111 -1.05 -11.72 10.25
N ALA A 112 0.22 -11.91 10.62
CA ALA A 112 0.60 -12.81 11.70
C ALA A 112 1.04 -12.02 12.94
N ALA A 113 0.48 -12.35 14.11
CA ALA A 113 0.95 -11.82 15.39
C ALA A 113 2.27 -12.48 15.82
N GLN A 114 3.19 -11.71 16.37
CA GLN A 114 4.44 -12.17 16.97
C GLN A 114 4.44 -12.07 18.50
N THR A 115 3.59 -11.19 19.05
CA THR A 115 3.47 -10.95 20.49
C THR A 115 2.03 -11.20 20.95
N GLN A 116 1.85 -11.44 22.27
CA GLN A 116 0.51 -11.56 22.84
C GLN A 116 -0.34 -10.29 22.61
N ARG A 117 0.29 -9.13 22.68
CA ARG A 117 -0.40 -7.85 22.47
C ARG A 117 -0.94 -7.70 21.04
N GLU A 118 -0.15 -8.08 20.04
CA GLU A 118 -0.58 -8.12 18.64
C GLU A 118 -1.71 -9.13 18.47
N PHE A 119 -1.58 -10.33 19.06
CA PHE A 119 -2.63 -11.34 19.01
C PHE A 119 -3.97 -10.81 19.55
N ASP A 120 -3.95 -10.15 20.71
CA ASP A 120 -5.16 -9.60 21.32
C ASP A 120 -5.81 -8.53 20.42
N VAL A 121 -5.00 -7.68 19.79
CA VAL A 121 -5.47 -6.66 18.85
C VAL A 121 -6.04 -7.31 17.59
N LEU A 122 -5.32 -8.26 16.98
CA LEU A 122 -5.77 -8.96 15.78
C LEU A 122 -7.06 -9.78 16.03
N ALA A 123 -7.24 -10.34 17.24
CA ALA A 123 -8.47 -11.01 17.60
C ALA A 123 -9.69 -10.08 17.54
N ILE A 124 -9.55 -8.83 17.99
CA ILE A 124 -10.60 -7.81 17.87
C ILE A 124 -10.88 -7.45 16.41
N LEU A 125 -9.83 -7.28 15.60
CA LEU A 125 -10.00 -7.01 14.16
C LEU A 125 -10.66 -8.19 13.46
N GLN A 126 -10.36 -9.41 13.87
CA GLN A 126 -10.96 -10.62 13.31
C GLN A 126 -12.47 -10.72 13.58
N GLU A 127 -12.95 -10.26 14.73
CA GLU A 127 -14.39 -10.15 15.00
C GLU A 127 -15.11 -9.28 13.96
N ARG A 128 -14.45 -8.23 13.49
CA ARG A 128 -15.01 -7.28 12.52
C ARG A 128 -14.88 -7.76 11.07
N TYR A 129 -13.74 -8.34 10.71
CA TYR A 129 -13.39 -8.62 9.31
C TYR A 129 -13.44 -10.10 8.93
N GLY A 130 -13.51 -11.01 9.89
CA GLY A 130 -13.35 -12.44 9.68
C GLY A 130 -11.91 -12.81 9.36
N HIS A 131 -11.36 -12.29 8.27
CA HIS A 131 -9.95 -12.41 7.88
C HIS A 131 -9.22 -11.07 8.05
N VAL A 132 -8.12 -11.08 8.76
CA VAL A 132 -7.26 -9.91 8.94
C VAL A 132 -6.06 -10.01 8.01
N SER A 133 -6.12 -9.31 6.89
CA SER A 133 -4.97 -9.16 6.00
C SER A 133 -4.02 -8.06 6.51
N ALA A 134 -2.78 -8.04 5.97
CA ALA A 134 -1.83 -6.97 6.26
C ALA A 134 -2.44 -5.59 5.96
N GLU A 135 -3.18 -5.45 4.86
CA GLU A 135 -3.88 -4.22 4.50
C GLU A 135 -4.90 -3.78 5.56
N ARG A 136 -5.56 -4.71 6.27
CA ARG A 136 -6.55 -4.38 7.32
C ARG A 136 -5.93 -3.69 8.52
N ALA A 137 -4.64 -3.84 8.75
CA ALA A 137 -3.92 -3.17 9.81
C ALA A 137 -3.01 -2.04 9.28
N VAL A 138 -2.35 -2.25 8.13
CA VAL A 138 -1.31 -1.36 7.61
C VAL A 138 -1.87 -0.51 6.46
N CYS A 139 -2.87 0.32 6.77
CA CYS A 139 -3.42 1.36 5.90
C CYS A 139 -4.07 2.46 6.74
N GLY A 140 -4.54 3.54 6.13
CA GLY A 140 -5.13 4.65 6.86
C GLY A 140 -6.32 4.24 7.74
N ALA A 141 -7.23 3.41 7.23
CA ALA A 141 -8.35 2.87 8.01
C ALA A 141 -7.85 1.89 9.09
N GLY A 142 -6.84 1.09 8.77
CA GLY A 142 -6.22 0.13 9.69
C GLY A 142 -5.63 0.81 10.92
N LEU A 143 -4.95 1.94 10.77
CA LEU A 143 -4.42 2.70 11.91
C LEU A 143 -5.54 3.13 12.87
N VAL A 144 -6.70 3.53 12.35
CA VAL A 144 -7.87 3.88 13.17
C VAL A 144 -8.40 2.64 13.89
N ASP A 145 -8.48 1.51 13.20
CA ASP A 145 -8.96 0.25 13.76
C ASP A 145 -8.02 -0.29 14.85
N LEU A 146 -6.70 -0.19 14.65
CA LEU A 146 -5.70 -0.52 15.68
C LEU A 146 -5.91 0.33 16.94
N TYR A 147 -6.08 1.64 16.78
CA TYR A 147 -6.36 2.53 17.90
C TYR A 147 -7.65 2.15 18.65
N HIS A 148 -8.73 1.85 17.93
CA HIS A 148 -9.99 1.43 18.55
C HIS A 148 -9.88 0.06 19.24
N ALA A 149 -9.14 -0.88 18.66
CA ALA A 149 -8.88 -2.17 19.29
C ALA A 149 -8.13 -2.01 20.62
N LEU A 150 -7.08 -1.17 20.63
CA LEU A 150 -6.33 -0.84 21.85
C LEU A 150 -7.20 -0.16 22.90
N ARG A 151 -8.06 0.78 22.50
CA ARG A 151 -9.03 1.41 23.42
C ARG A 151 -9.98 0.38 24.04
N ARG A 152 -10.48 -0.55 23.25
CA ARG A 152 -11.36 -1.63 23.72
C ARG A 152 -10.63 -2.52 24.74
N LEU A 153 -9.40 -2.92 24.46
CA LEU A 153 -8.58 -3.72 25.39
C LEU A 153 -8.29 -2.97 26.70
N ALA A 154 -8.05 -1.67 26.61
CA ALA A 154 -7.82 -0.82 27.79
C ALA A 154 -9.10 -0.41 28.53
N GLN A 155 -10.28 -0.84 28.06
CA GLN A 155 -11.60 -0.43 28.58
C GLN A 155 -11.75 1.10 28.70
N ARG A 156 -11.09 1.86 27.80
CA ARG A 156 -11.14 3.32 27.78
C ARG A 156 -12.28 3.83 26.91
N GLY A 157 -13.19 4.59 27.53
CA GLY A 157 -14.15 5.43 26.82
C GLY A 157 -13.47 6.63 26.14
N GLY A 158 -14.22 7.44 25.44
CA GLY A 158 -13.73 8.69 24.85
C GLY A 158 -14.36 9.00 23.49
N LYS A 159 -13.93 10.11 22.86
CA LYS A 159 -14.42 10.54 21.56
C LYS A 159 -14.05 9.52 20.49
N GLU A 160 -14.97 9.26 19.60
CA GLU A 160 -14.72 8.42 18.43
C GLU A 160 -13.73 9.13 17.49
N ILE A 161 -12.75 8.36 17.01
CA ILE A 161 -11.74 8.79 16.05
C ILE A 161 -12.06 8.13 14.72
N SER A 162 -12.08 8.90 13.65
CA SER A 162 -12.51 8.45 12.33
C SER A 162 -11.46 8.58 11.23
N SER A 163 -10.29 9.14 11.55
CA SER A 163 -9.22 9.30 10.56
C SER A 163 -7.84 9.00 11.12
N ALA A 164 -6.95 8.51 10.25
CA ALA A 164 -5.54 8.27 10.59
C ALA A 164 -4.84 9.55 11.08
N ALA A 165 -5.15 10.69 10.48
CA ALA A 165 -4.60 11.98 10.91
C ALA A 165 -4.90 12.29 12.38
N GLN A 166 -6.15 12.03 12.83
CA GLN A 166 -6.52 12.22 14.23
C GLN A 166 -5.74 11.30 15.19
N VAL A 167 -5.48 10.05 14.80
CA VAL A 167 -4.64 9.14 15.59
C VAL A 167 -3.21 9.67 15.64
N THR A 168 -2.66 10.09 14.51
CA THR A 168 -1.32 10.65 14.42
C THR A 168 -1.18 11.93 15.26
N ASP A 169 -2.17 12.82 15.21
CA ASP A 169 -2.17 14.05 16.01
C ASP A 169 -2.24 13.75 17.53
N LEU A 170 -3.06 12.79 17.94
CA LEU A 170 -3.11 12.34 19.33
C LEU A 170 -1.77 11.76 19.78
N ALA A 171 -1.11 10.98 18.96
CA ALA A 171 0.19 10.40 19.28
C ALA A 171 1.29 11.47 19.36
N LEU A 172 1.43 12.30 18.34
CA LEU A 172 2.60 13.18 18.19
C LEU A 172 2.44 14.54 18.88
N GLN A 173 1.20 15.06 19.02
CA GLN A 173 0.95 16.36 19.63
C GLN A 173 0.46 16.24 21.07
N SER A 174 -0.35 15.22 21.38
CA SER A 174 -0.94 15.03 22.70
C SER A 174 -0.26 13.94 23.53
N ASN A 175 0.69 13.20 22.96
CA ASN A 175 1.41 12.09 23.59
C ASN A 175 0.46 11.04 24.20
N ASP A 176 -0.69 10.78 23.54
CA ASP A 176 -1.63 9.76 23.98
C ASP A 176 -1.01 8.37 23.85
N ALA A 177 -0.95 7.64 24.96
CA ALA A 177 -0.25 6.36 25.03
C ALA A 177 -0.83 5.29 24.08
N LEU A 178 -2.17 5.27 23.90
CA LEU A 178 -2.80 4.30 22.99
C LEU A 178 -2.61 4.67 21.52
N ALA A 179 -2.56 5.96 21.20
CA ALA A 179 -2.28 6.41 19.86
C ALA A 179 -0.81 6.17 19.47
N LEU A 180 0.13 6.34 20.41
CA LEU A 180 1.52 5.96 20.23
C LEU A 180 1.66 4.47 20.01
N GLU A 181 1.01 3.64 20.84
CA GLU A 181 1.02 2.18 20.69
C GLU A 181 0.39 1.74 19.35
N ALA A 182 -0.66 2.43 18.88
CA ALA A 182 -1.25 2.16 17.57
C ALA A 182 -0.27 2.43 16.42
N LEU A 183 0.52 3.52 16.50
CA LEU A 183 1.58 3.80 15.54
C LEU A 183 2.71 2.77 15.61
N ASP A 184 3.11 2.36 16.81
CA ASP A 184 4.14 1.33 16.99
C ASP A 184 3.72 0.00 16.37
N LEU A 185 2.48 -0.44 16.60
CA LEU A 185 1.92 -1.64 15.97
C LEU A 185 1.83 -1.50 14.45
N PHE A 186 1.37 -0.34 13.96
CA PHE A 186 1.29 -0.07 12.52
C PHE A 186 2.65 -0.14 11.82
N CYS A 187 3.70 0.36 12.49
CA CYS A 187 5.07 0.30 11.95
C CYS A 187 5.74 -1.07 12.16
N GLY A 188 5.28 -1.85 13.13
CA GLY A 188 5.83 -3.16 13.47
C GLY A 188 5.28 -4.31 12.61
N PHE A 189 4.05 -4.15 12.11
CA PHE A 189 3.42 -5.08 11.17
C PHE A 189 3.99 -4.93 9.76
#